data_544b767862f0732083e32da60fcac3ea
#
_entry.id   544b767862f0732083e32da60fcac3ea
#
_cell.length_a   1.000
_cell.length_b   1.000
_cell.length_c   1.000
_cell.angle_alpha   90.00
_cell.angle_beta   90.00
_cell.angle_gamma   90.00
#
_symmetry.space_group_name_H-M   'P 1'
#
loop_
_entity.id
_entity.type
_entity.pdbx_description
1 polymer ?
#
loop_
_entity_poly.entity_id
_entity_poly.type
_entity_poly.pdbx_seq_one_letter_code
_entity_poly.pdbx_strand_id
1 'polypeptide(L)'
;MTIVYAIAVLGVLAIVFGLILAIAAKVFEVQVDPRLPEIMGCLAGANCGGCGYPGCGGCAEAILAGKAPVTACAPAGPENAAKIAAIMGMEAPSGDKMVAHVMCNGGCNAKENFEYRGVKDCLAATKVCGGDVKACRYGCFGFGSCVEVCKFDAIHVINGVAVVDKEKCTNCGACRAACPHHLIVEVPYKQKVFVDCSNKDKGPAVTKVCDNSCI
;
A
#
# COMPACT_ATOMS: atom_id res chain seq x y z
N MET A 1 -9.60 -13.06 65.90
CA MET A 1 -9.77 -11.61 65.78
C MET A 1 -8.98 -11.07 64.56
N THR A 2 -7.68 -11.36 64.38
CA THR A 2 -6.83 -10.86 63.27
C THR A 2 -7.32 -11.25 61.88
N ILE A 3 -7.82 -12.48 61.68
CA ILE A 3 -8.33 -12.96 60.39
C ILE A 3 -9.59 -12.18 59.93
N VAL A 4 -10.49 -11.89 60.87
CA VAL A 4 -11.73 -11.12 60.58
C VAL A 4 -11.38 -9.69 60.19
N TYR A 5 -10.40 -9.09 60.86
CA TYR A 5 -9.91 -7.76 60.55
C TYR A 5 -9.26 -7.72 59.14
N ALA A 6 -8.45 -8.73 58.79
CA ALA A 6 -7.84 -8.79 57.49
C ALA A 6 -8.88 -8.94 56.38
N ILE A 7 -9.90 -9.76 56.55
CA ILE A 7 -10.98 -9.93 55.57
C ILE A 7 -11.80 -8.58 55.43
N ALA A 8 -12.07 -7.93 56.53
CA ALA A 8 -12.80 -6.66 56.49
C ALA A 8 -12.00 -5.54 55.76
N VAL A 9 -10.70 -5.44 56.05
CA VAL A 9 -9.82 -4.48 55.36
C VAL A 9 -9.71 -4.74 53.87
N LEU A 10 -9.49 -6.00 53.46
CA LEU A 10 -9.45 -6.39 52.08
C LEU A 10 -10.78 -6.16 51.35
N GLY A 11 -11.91 -6.43 52.01
CA GLY A 11 -13.23 -6.17 51.47
C GLY A 11 -13.49 -4.68 51.23
N VAL A 12 -13.15 -3.80 52.18
CA VAL A 12 -13.26 -2.38 52.03
C VAL A 12 -12.36 -1.85 50.88
N LEU A 13 -11.11 -2.29 50.84
CA LEU A 13 -10.19 -1.95 49.75
C LEU A 13 -10.72 -2.38 48.36
N ALA A 14 -11.26 -3.57 48.26
CA ALA A 14 -11.83 -4.07 46.99
C ALA A 14 -13.02 -3.23 46.52
N ILE A 15 -13.90 -2.82 47.47
CA ILE A 15 -15.05 -1.94 47.17
C ILE A 15 -14.57 -0.55 46.71
N VAL A 16 -13.59 0.03 47.41
CA VAL A 16 -13.06 1.36 47.10
C VAL A 16 -12.39 1.34 45.70
N PHE A 17 -11.52 0.37 45.42
CA PHE A 17 -10.90 0.25 44.11
C PHE A 17 -11.92 -0.04 42.99
N GLY A 18 -12.91 -0.90 43.26
CA GLY A 18 -13.99 -1.17 42.32
C GLY A 18 -14.79 0.08 41.95
N LEU A 19 -15.09 0.93 42.96
CA LEU A 19 -15.79 2.18 42.74
C LEU A 19 -14.96 3.19 41.94
N ILE A 20 -13.66 3.31 42.26
CA ILE A 20 -12.73 4.19 41.53
C ILE A 20 -12.64 3.75 40.07
N LEU A 21 -12.48 2.46 39.80
CA LEU A 21 -12.42 1.94 38.44
C LEU A 21 -13.72 2.12 37.67
N ALA A 22 -14.89 1.95 38.33
CA ALA A 22 -16.18 2.17 37.70
C ALA A 22 -16.39 3.66 37.33
N ILE A 23 -15.99 4.59 38.22
CA ILE A 23 -16.04 6.04 37.96
C ILE A 23 -15.05 6.38 36.83
N ALA A 24 -13.82 5.88 36.86
CA ALA A 24 -12.82 6.13 35.85
C ALA A 24 -13.29 5.60 34.48
N ALA A 25 -13.84 4.39 34.42
CA ALA A 25 -14.38 3.82 33.18
C ALA A 25 -15.47 4.70 32.57
N LYS A 26 -16.34 5.29 33.42
CA LYS A 26 -17.42 6.17 32.94
C LYS A 26 -16.94 7.57 32.53
N VAL A 27 -15.92 8.10 33.22
CA VAL A 27 -15.32 9.40 32.89
C VAL A 27 -14.46 9.37 31.66
N PHE A 28 -13.74 8.25 31.44
CA PHE A 28 -12.88 8.02 30.26
C PHE A 28 -13.59 7.25 29.14
N GLU A 29 -14.90 7.09 29.20
CA GLU A 29 -15.67 6.46 28.12
C GLU A 29 -15.56 7.30 26.84
N VAL A 30 -14.82 6.77 25.86
CA VAL A 30 -14.73 7.37 24.53
C VAL A 30 -16.00 7.02 23.77
N GLN A 31 -16.81 8.03 23.47
CA GLN A 31 -17.99 7.84 22.62
C GLN A 31 -17.52 7.54 21.19
N VAL A 32 -17.57 6.28 20.81
CA VAL A 32 -17.28 5.84 19.44
C VAL A 32 -18.55 6.02 18.61
N ASP A 33 -18.43 6.75 17.49
CA ASP A 33 -19.54 6.89 16.53
C ASP A 33 -19.94 5.49 16.02
N PRO A 34 -21.24 5.10 16.09
CA PRO A 34 -21.70 3.78 15.68
C PRO A 34 -21.38 3.45 14.20
N ARG A 35 -21.16 4.46 13.36
CA ARG A 35 -20.78 4.30 11.96
C ARG A 35 -19.30 3.85 11.78
N LEU A 36 -18.45 4.08 12.79
CA LEU A 36 -17.03 3.72 12.70
C LEU A 36 -16.80 2.22 12.48
N PRO A 37 -17.41 1.29 13.26
CA PRO A 37 -17.24 -0.14 13.02
C PRO A 37 -17.85 -0.59 11.68
N GLU A 38 -18.91 0.05 11.19
CA GLU A 38 -19.50 -0.25 9.89
C GLU A 38 -18.55 0.13 8.75
N ILE A 39 -17.96 1.33 8.80
CA ILE A 39 -16.93 1.78 7.85
C ILE A 39 -15.71 0.84 7.91
N MET A 40 -15.24 0.48 9.11
CA MET A 40 -14.12 -0.46 9.27
C MET A 40 -14.41 -1.82 8.62
N GLY A 41 -15.63 -2.33 8.73
CA GLY A 41 -16.07 -3.57 8.09
C GLY A 41 -16.07 -3.51 6.55
N CYS A 42 -16.18 -2.32 5.97
CA CYS A 42 -16.08 -2.11 4.52
C CYS A 42 -14.63 -1.91 4.03
N LEU A 43 -13.68 -1.64 4.91
CA LEU A 43 -12.27 -1.50 4.53
C LEU A 43 -11.60 -2.87 4.33
N ALA A 44 -10.47 -2.90 3.62
CA ALA A 44 -9.77 -4.14 3.28
C ALA A 44 -9.17 -4.92 4.47
N GLY A 45 -9.11 -4.34 5.67
CA GLY A 45 -8.57 -4.97 6.88
C GLY A 45 -7.07 -5.26 6.88
N ALA A 46 -6.37 -5.02 5.77
CA ALA A 46 -4.97 -5.38 5.58
C ALA A 46 -3.96 -4.51 6.36
N ASN A 47 -4.41 -3.39 6.95
CA ASN A 47 -3.57 -2.41 7.65
C ASN A 47 -2.30 -2.03 6.87
N CYS A 48 -2.41 -1.93 5.53
CA CYS A 48 -1.27 -1.77 4.63
C CYS A 48 -0.64 -0.36 4.67
N GLY A 49 -1.38 0.65 5.15
CA GLY A 49 -0.93 2.04 5.16
C GLY A 49 -0.89 2.72 3.78
N GLY A 50 -1.29 2.03 2.70
CA GLY A 50 -1.25 2.55 1.32
C GLY A 50 -2.12 3.79 1.08
N CYS A 51 -3.12 4.01 1.93
CA CYS A 51 -3.96 5.21 1.92
C CYS A 51 -3.32 6.43 2.65
N GLY A 52 -2.13 6.28 3.23
CA GLY A 52 -1.45 7.32 3.99
C GLY A 52 -1.89 7.45 5.46
N TYR A 53 -2.81 6.61 5.92
CA TYR A 53 -3.28 6.60 7.31
C TYR A 53 -2.67 5.43 8.10
N PRO A 54 -2.52 5.57 9.44
CA PRO A 54 -1.96 4.52 10.30
C PRO A 54 -2.95 3.36 10.47
N GLY A 55 -3.03 2.49 9.46
CA GLY A 55 -3.91 1.34 9.43
C GLY A 55 -5.36 1.66 9.02
N CYS A 56 -6.21 0.62 8.99
CA CYS A 56 -7.60 0.77 8.57
C CYS A 56 -8.43 1.58 9.56
N GLY A 57 -8.13 1.50 10.86
CA GLY A 57 -8.80 2.32 11.89
C GLY A 57 -8.64 3.81 11.66
N GLY A 58 -7.39 4.27 11.47
CA GLY A 58 -7.12 5.68 11.19
C GLY A 58 -7.72 6.16 9.86
N CYS A 59 -7.82 5.28 8.86
CA CYS A 59 -8.52 5.58 7.61
C CYS A 59 -10.03 5.75 7.84
N ALA A 60 -10.66 4.85 8.61
CA ALA A 60 -12.09 4.93 8.94
C ALA A 60 -12.43 6.20 9.72
N GLU A 61 -11.61 6.56 10.71
CA GLU A 61 -11.77 7.82 11.48
C GLU A 61 -11.63 9.04 10.57
N ALA A 62 -10.66 9.03 9.63
CA ALA A 62 -10.46 10.13 8.71
C ALA A 62 -11.63 10.28 7.71
N ILE A 63 -12.21 9.17 7.25
CA ILE A 63 -13.42 9.18 6.42
C ILE A 63 -14.61 9.73 7.21
N LEU A 64 -14.80 9.25 8.43
CA LEU A 64 -15.90 9.70 9.32
C LEU A 64 -15.80 11.20 9.63
N ALA A 65 -14.58 11.69 9.84
CA ALA A 65 -14.30 13.11 10.05
C ALA A 65 -14.35 13.97 8.77
N GLY A 66 -14.63 13.39 7.60
CA GLY A 66 -14.63 14.09 6.31
C GLY A 66 -13.24 14.54 5.83
N LYS A 67 -12.15 14.05 6.45
CA LYS A 67 -10.76 14.38 6.09
C LYS A 67 -10.22 13.49 4.97
N ALA A 68 -10.85 12.34 4.73
CA ALA A 68 -10.50 11.42 3.65
C ALA A 68 -11.72 11.16 2.77
N PRO A 69 -11.55 10.99 1.46
CA PRO A 69 -12.63 10.59 0.57
C PRO A 69 -13.07 9.14 0.87
N VAL A 70 -14.30 8.79 0.56
CA VAL A 70 -14.83 7.42 0.72
C VAL A 70 -14.07 6.38 -0.11
N THR A 71 -13.34 6.82 -1.12
CA THR A 71 -12.45 6.02 -1.99
C THR A 71 -11.02 5.93 -1.48
N ALA A 72 -10.68 6.46 -0.31
CA ALA A 72 -9.31 6.51 0.22
C ALA A 72 -8.65 5.13 0.30
N CYS A 73 -9.43 4.09 0.60
CA CYS A 73 -8.94 2.71 0.65
C CYS A 73 -9.04 2.06 -0.74
N ALA A 74 -7.99 2.18 -1.58
CA ALA A 74 -7.95 1.53 -2.88
C ALA A 74 -8.14 -0.01 -2.82
N PRO A 75 -7.55 -0.74 -1.85
CA PRO A 75 -7.77 -2.17 -1.71
C PRO A 75 -9.22 -2.60 -1.38
N ALA A 76 -10.05 -1.71 -0.83
CA ALA A 76 -11.45 -2.02 -0.54
C ALA A 76 -12.28 -2.20 -1.82
N GLY A 77 -11.87 -1.56 -2.90
CA GLY A 77 -12.55 -1.62 -4.20
C GLY A 77 -13.78 -0.72 -4.29
N PRO A 78 -14.35 -0.57 -5.50
CA PRO A 78 -15.45 0.36 -5.75
C PRO A 78 -16.76 -0.03 -5.05
N GLU A 79 -17.04 -1.34 -4.88
CA GLU A 79 -18.23 -1.82 -4.20
C GLU A 79 -18.26 -1.41 -2.72
N ASN A 80 -17.14 -1.58 -2.03
CA ASN A 80 -17.04 -1.19 -0.62
C ASN A 80 -16.99 0.33 -0.46
N ALA A 81 -16.37 1.05 -1.40
CA ALA A 81 -16.44 2.51 -1.44
C ALA A 81 -17.89 3.02 -1.58
N ALA A 82 -18.73 2.34 -2.38
CA ALA A 82 -20.15 2.65 -2.49
C ALA A 82 -20.92 2.39 -1.17
N LYS A 83 -20.59 1.30 -0.45
CA LYS A 83 -21.18 1.03 0.88
C LYS A 83 -20.78 2.12 1.90
N ILE A 84 -19.51 2.51 1.90
CA ILE A 84 -19.03 3.60 2.77
C ILE A 84 -19.73 4.91 2.41
N ALA A 85 -19.92 5.21 1.12
CA ALA A 85 -20.66 6.39 0.67
C ALA A 85 -22.13 6.37 1.18
N ALA A 86 -22.80 5.22 1.13
CA ALA A 86 -24.14 5.06 1.67
C ALA A 86 -24.20 5.30 3.20
N ILE A 87 -23.23 4.78 3.98
CA ILE A 87 -23.13 5.01 5.42
C ILE A 87 -22.91 6.51 5.71
N MET A 88 -22.14 7.20 4.88
CA MET A 88 -21.88 8.64 4.98
C MET A 88 -22.97 9.53 4.40
N GLY A 89 -24.02 8.96 3.75
CA GLY A 89 -25.07 9.70 3.07
C GLY A 89 -24.62 10.45 1.81
N MET A 90 -23.57 9.96 1.16
CA MET A 90 -22.99 10.55 -0.06
C MET A 90 -23.35 9.71 -1.29
N GLU A 91 -23.29 10.32 -2.48
CA GLU A 91 -23.44 9.57 -3.72
C GLU A 91 -22.29 8.58 -3.93
N ALA A 92 -22.59 7.40 -4.44
CA ALA A 92 -21.60 6.37 -4.70
C ALA A 92 -20.60 6.84 -5.77
N PRO A 93 -19.28 6.75 -5.51
CA PRO A 93 -18.30 7.13 -6.50
C PRO A 93 -18.33 6.18 -7.69
N SER A 94 -18.52 6.71 -8.89
CA SER A 94 -18.41 5.95 -10.13
C SER A 94 -16.96 5.93 -10.58
N GLY A 95 -16.31 4.77 -10.58
CA GLY A 95 -14.94 4.63 -11.05
C GLY A 95 -14.65 3.19 -11.50
N ASP A 96 -13.92 3.04 -12.60
CA ASP A 96 -13.40 1.73 -13.01
C ASP A 96 -12.32 1.24 -12.02
N LYS A 97 -12.22 -0.09 -11.84
CA LYS A 97 -11.12 -0.70 -11.08
C LYS A 97 -9.79 -0.28 -11.72
N MET A 98 -8.90 0.30 -10.92
CA MET A 98 -7.55 0.67 -11.33
C MET A 98 -6.56 -0.39 -10.83
N VAL A 99 -5.49 -0.60 -11.59
CA VAL A 99 -4.41 -1.55 -11.25
C VAL A 99 -3.05 -0.93 -11.56
N ALA A 100 -2.01 -1.42 -10.90
CA ALA A 100 -0.65 -1.04 -11.21
C ALA A 100 -0.20 -1.71 -12.53
N HIS A 101 0.63 -1.02 -13.31
CA HIS A 101 1.26 -1.53 -14.51
C HIS A 101 2.71 -1.07 -14.60
N VAL A 102 3.61 -1.92 -15.10
CA VAL A 102 5.04 -1.62 -15.19
C VAL A 102 5.40 -1.19 -16.60
N MET A 103 5.84 0.05 -16.76
CA MET A 103 6.19 0.65 -18.06
C MET A 103 7.63 0.27 -18.48
N CYS A 104 7.94 -1.02 -18.48
CA CYS A 104 9.21 -1.56 -18.94
C CYS A 104 9.04 -3.02 -19.33
N ASN A 105 9.57 -3.38 -20.49
CA ASN A 105 9.66 -4.77 -20.99
C ASN A 105 11.09 -5.15 -21.37
N GLY A 106 12.08 -4.43 -20.82
CA GLY A 106 13.50 -4.67 -21.11
C GLY A 106 14.02 -5.95 -20.44
N GLY A 107 13.88 -6.02 -19.13
CA GLY A 107 14.31 -7.18 -18.35
C GLY A 107 15.73 -7.65 -18.68
N CYS A 108 15.85 -8.93 -19.04
CA CYS A 108 17.12 -9.53 -19.48
C CYS A 108 17.61 -9.03 -20.84
N ASN A 109 16.75 -8.39 -21.67
CA ASN A 109 17.12 -7.81 -22.96
C ASN A 109 17.71 -6.39 -22.83
N ALA A 110 17.69 -5.79 -21.64
CA ALA A 110 18.37 -4.55 -21.34
C ALA A 110 19.82 -4.86 -20.93
N LYS A 111 20.80 -4.27 -21.65
CA LYS A 111 22.22 -4.47 -21.37
C LYS A 111 22.60 -4.00 -19.99
N GLU A 112 23.58 -4.65 -19.38
CA GLU A 112 24.16 -4.27 -18.10
C GLU A 112 25.45 -3.49 -18.33
N ASN A 113 25.67 -2.43 -17.55
CA ASN A 113 26.91 -1.66 -17.59
C ASN A 113 28.04 -2.41 -16.87
N PHE A 114 27.69 -3.16 -15.82
CA PHE A 114 28.62 -3.95 -15.02
C PHE A 114 27.88 -5.03 -14.22
N GLU A 115 28.62 -6.04 -13.77
CA GLU A 115 28.09 -7.08 -12.89
C GLU A 115 27.89 -6.50 -11.48
N TYR A 116 26.65 -6.37 -11.06
CA TYR A 116 26.30 -5.86 -9.73
C TYR A 116 26.36 -6.98 -8.68
N ARG A 117 27.25 -6.85 -7.70
CA ARG A 117 27.44 -7.80 -6.59
C ARG A 117 27.00 -7.25 -5.22
N GLY A 118 26.19 -6.20 -5.21
CA GLY A 118 25.66 -5.58 -4.00
C GLY A 118 24.35 -6.20 -3.50
N VAL A 119 23.72 -5.52 -2.55
CA VAL A 119 22.40 -5.89 -2.03
C VAL A 119 21.37 -5.78 -3.17
N LYS A 120 20.58 -6.82 -3.36
CA LYS A 120 19.50 -6.84 -4.39
C LYS A 120 18.31 -5.98 -3.96
N ASP A 121 18.54 -4.69 -3.88
CA ASP A 121 17.56 -3.65 -3.61
C ASP A 121 17.67 -2.55 -4.67
N CYS A 122 16.52 -2.13 -5.22
CA CYS A 122 16.51 -1.17 -6.33
C CYS A 122 17.00 0.22 -5.89
N LEU A 123 16.68 0.64 -4.68
CA LEU A 123 17.11 1.95 -4.16
C LEU A 123 18.61 1.96 -3.85
N ALA A 124 19.14 0.87 -3.30
CA ALA A 124 20.58 0.72 -3.08
C ALA A 124 21.35 0.73 -4.40
N ALA A 125 20.80 0.09 -5.42
CA ALA A 125 21.42 0.03 -6.76
C ALA A 125 21.52 1.41 -7.45
N THR A 126 20.62 2.35 -7.19
CA THR A 126 20.72 3.72 -7.73
C THR A 126 21.85 4.54 -7.13
N LYS A 127 22.41 4.11 -5.98
CA LYS A 127 23.45 4.84 -5.25
C LYS A 127 24.86 4.35 -5.56
N VAL A 128 25.01 3.44 -6.51
CA VAL A 128 26.32 2.86 -6.86
C VAL A 128 27.18 3.89 -7.61
N CYS A 129 28.41 4.05 -7.17
CA CYS A 129 29.39 4.88 -7.87
C CYS A 129 29.71 4.25 -9.24
N GLY A 130 29.46 4.98 -10.33
CA GLY A 130 29.70 4.51 -11.70
C GLY A 130 28.44 4.49 -12.57
N GLY A 131 27.28 4.87 -12.02
CA GLY A 131 26.01 4.96 -12.74
C GLY A 131 25.09 3.76 -12.53
N ASP A 132 24.03 3.68 -13.32
CA ASP A 132 23.03 2.63 -13.21
C ASP A 132 23.57 1.25 -13.61
N VAL A 133 23.13 0.21 -12.93
CA VAL A 133 23.47 -1.19 -13.22
C VAL A 133 23.08 -1.55 -14.66
N LYS A 134 21.93 -1.10 -15.11
CA LYS A 134 21.45 -1.27 -16.50
C LYS A 134 21.90 -0.10 -17.37
N ALA A 135 22.27 -0.39 -18.60
CA ALA A 135 22.60 0.63 -19.60
C ALA A 135 21.43 1.56 -19.92
N CYS A 136 20.21 1.05 -19.80
CA CYS A 136 18.99 1.85 -19.87
C CYS A 136 18.70 2.48 -18.49
N ARG A 137 18.99 3.77 -18.33
CA ARG A 137 18.72 4.55 -17.08
C ARG A 137 17.26 4.68 -16.71
N TYR A 138 16.35 4.35 -17.63
CA TYR A 138 14.90 4.32 -17.39
C TYR A 138 14.40 2.91 -17.12
N GLY A 139 15.27 1.88 -17.19
CA GLY A 139 14.88 0.47 -17.16
C GLY A 139 14.62 -0.05 -15.74
N CYS A 140 13.91 -1.16 -15.67
CA CYS A 140 13.74 -1.91 -14.44
C CYS A 140 15.04 -2.63 -14.08
N PHE A 141 15.50 -2.53 -12.83
CA PHE A 141 16.67 -3.28 -12.35
C PHE A 141 16.37 -4.77 -12.15
N GLY A 142 15.12 -5.11 -11.86
CA GLY A 142 14.72 -6.49 -11.62
C GLY A 142 15.10 -7.04 -10.24
N PHE A 143 15.48 -6.20 -9.26
CA PHE A 143 15.88 -6.67 -7.92
C PHE A 143 14.71 -6.91 -6.97
N GLY A 144 13.49 -6.53 -7.32
CA GLY A 144 12.30 -6.98 -6.60
C GLY A 144 11.89 -6.13 -5.40
N SER A 145 12.43 -4.92 -5.16
CA SER A 145 11.97 -4.06 -4.04
C SER A 145 10.47 -3.77 -4.09
N CYS A 146 9.86 -3.74 -5.28
CA CYS A 146 8.42 -3.63 -5.45
C CYS A 146 7.66 -4.90 -5.08
N VAL A 147 8.30 -6.08 -5.16
CA VAL A 147 7.73 -7.37 -4.74
C VAL A 147 7.69 -7.45 -3.22
N GLU A 148 8.78 -7.06 -2.55
CA GLU A 148 8.90 -7.10 -1.08
C GLU A 148 7.84 -6.26 -0.37
N VAL A 149 7.45 -5.12 -0.94
CA VAL A 149 6.42 -4.24 -0.36
C VAL A 149 4.98 -4.65 -0.70
N CYS A 150 4.79 -5.63 -1.60
CA CYS A 150 3.47 -6.05 -2.04
C CYS A 150 2.85 -7.05 -1.06
N LYS A 151 1.85 -6.60 -0.28
CA LYS A 151 1.12 -7.45 0.68
C LYS A 151 0.06 -8.36 0.02
N PHE A 152 -0.18 -8.19 -1.27
CA PHE A 152 -1.24 -8.89 -2.01
C PHE A 152 -0.70 -9.94 -2.97
N ASP A 153 0.62 -10.19 -2.96
CA ASP A 153 1.27 -11.12 -3.87
C ASP A 153 0.88 -10.88 -5.36
N ALA A 154 0.77 -9.59 -5.73
CA ALA A 154 0.28 -9.17 -7.03
C ALA A 154 1.40 -8.73 -7.99
N ILE A 155 2.68 -8.76 -7.57
CA ILE A 155 3.81 -8.34 -8.41
C ILE A 155 4.98 -9.29 -8.24
N HIS A 156 5.56 -9.72 -9.35
CA HIS A 156 6.67 -10.67 -9.38
C HIS A 156 7.74 -10.19 -10.37
N VAL A 157 8.98 -10.62 -10.19
CA VAL A 157 10.04 -10.40 -11.17
C VAL A 157 10.11 -11.60 -12.11
N ILE A 158 9.85 -11.37 -13.39
CA ILE A 158 9.88 -12.38 -14.45
C ILE A 158 10.85 -11.89 -15.54
N ASN A 159 11.82 -12.72 -15.92
CA ASN A 159 12.83 -12.35 -16.91
C ASN A 159 13.52 -11.00 -16.63
N GLY A 160 13.81 -10.71 -15.35
CA GLY A 160 14.53 -9.50 -14.96
C GLY A 160 13.72 -8.20 -15.02
N VAL A 161 12.38 -8.28 -15.12
CA VAL A 161 11.46 -7.14 -15.05
C VAL A 161 10.30 -7.45 -14.12
N ALA A 162 9.79 -6.44 -13.44
CA ALA A 162 8.62 -6.59 -12.59
C ALA A 162 7.35 -6.71 -13.45
N VAL A 163 6.48 -7.66 -13.13
CA VAL A 163 5.21 -7.93 -13.81
C VAL A 163 4.10 -7.94 -12.76
N VAL A 164 2.99 -7.28 -13.06
CA VAL A 164 1.83 -7.19 -12.16
C VAL A 164 0.72 -8.14 -12.59
N ASP A 165 0.25 -8.94 -11.65
CA ASP A 165 -0.99 -9.71 -11.78
C ASP A 165 -2.18 -8.76 -11.52
N LYS A 166 -2.94 -8.45 -12.56
CA LYS A 166 -4.08 -7.52 -12.51
C LYS A 166 -5.23 -8.04 -11.64
N GLU A 167 -5.38 -9.36 -11.51
CA GLU A 167 -6.46 -9.98 -10.73
C GLU A 167 -6.23 -9.76 -9.23
N LYS A 168 -4.99 -9.97 -8.80
CA LYS A 168 -4.57 -9.79 -7.39
C LYS A 168 -4.31 -8.34 -7.02
N CYS A 169 -4.05 -7.46 -8.01
CA CYS A 169 -3.67 -6.08 -7.76
C CYS A 169 -4.85 -5.25 -7.25
N THR A 170 -4.66 -4.65 -6.08
CA THR A 170 -5.63 -3.78 -5.41
C THR A 170 -5.33 -2.29 -5.58
N ASN A 171 -4.31 -1.94 -6.38
CA ASN A 171 -3.86 -0.56 -6.60
C ASN A 171 -3.51 0.21 -5.31
N CYS A 172 -2.94 -0.45 -4.31
CA CYS A 172 -2.59 0.18 -3.03
C CYS A 172 -1.44 1.21 -3.12
N GLY A 173 -0.69 1.25 -4.22
CA GLY A 173 0.37 2.23 -4.48
C GLY A 173 1.74 1.91 -3.87
N ALA A 174 1.87 0.91 -2.98
CA ALA A 174 3.13 0.60 -2.30
C ALA A 174 4.29 0.33 -3.27
N CYS A 175 4.06 -0.46 -4.32
CA CYS A 175 5.07 -0.75 -5.35
C CYS A 175 5.48 0.50 -6.15
N ARG A 176 4.57 1.46 -6.37
CA ARG A 176 4.87 2.74 -7.04
C ARG A 176 5.82 3.58 -6.20
N ALA A 177 5.57 3.65 -4.90
CA ALA A 177 6.43 4.38 -3.96
C ALA A 177 7.82 3.73 -3.81
N ALA A 178 7.91 2.40 -3.89
CA ALA A 178 9.16 1.66 -3.77
C ALA A 178 10.02 1.67 -5.05
N CYS A 179 9.48 2.07 -6.20
CA CYS A 179 10.22 2.05 -7.47
C CYS A 179 11.04 3.34 -7.64
N PRO A 180 12.39 3.29 -7.59
CA PRO A 180 13.22 4.48 -7.73
C PRO A 180 13.18 5.09 -9.13
N HIS A 181 12.88 4.30 -10.16
CA HIS A 181 12.74 4.76 -11.55
C HIS A 181 11.30 5.19 -11.92
N HIS A 182 10.35 5.11 -10.98
CA HIS A 182 8.95 5.48 -11.17
C HIS A 182 8.29 4.80 -12.38
N LEU A 183 8.66 3.53 -12.63
CA LEU A 183 8.17 2.74 -13.76
C LEU A 183 6.75 2.21 -13.58
N ILE A 184 6.24 2.23 -12.36
CA ILE A 184 4.96 1.64 -12.03
C ILE A 184 3.91 2.74 -12.04
N VAL A 185 2.96 2.62 -12.96
CA VAL A 185 1.87 3.58 -13.15
C VAL A 185 0.53 2.93 -12.84
N GLU A 186 -0.46 3.77 -12.65
CA GLU A 186 -1.85 3.36 -12.45
C GLU A 186 -2.58 3.38 -13.78
N VAL A 187 -3.30 2.28 -14.07
CA VAL A 187 -4.03 2.12 -15.33
C VAL A 187 -5.41 1.50 -15.07
N PRO A 188 -6.40 1.78 -15.93
CA PRO A 188 -7.69 1.09 -15.85
C PRO A 188 -7.53 -0.42 -16.05
N TYR A 189 -8.19 -1.22 -15.22
CA TYR A 189 -8.19 -2.68 -15.32
C TYR A 189 -8.57 -3.19 -16.72
N LYS A 190 -9.53 -2.53 -17.36
CA LYS A 190 -10.04 -2.87 -18.70
C LYS A 190 -9.05 -2.59 -19.82
N GLN A 191 -8.02 -1.78 -19.57
CA GLN A 191 -7.03 -1.44 -20.58
C GLN A 191 -6.17 -2.65 -20.93
N LYS A 192 -6.10 -2.98 -22.22
CA LYS A 192 -5.36 -4.16 -22.74
C LYS A 192 -4.10 -3.80 -23.51
N VAL A 193 -3.99 -2.57 -23.99
CA VAL A 193 -2.87 -2.15 -24.85
C VAL A 193 -2.05 -1.10 -24.12
N PHE A 194 -0.74 -1.34 -24.02
CA PHE A 194 0.23 -0.51 -23.32
C PHE A 194 1.48 -0.33 -24.17
N VAL A 195 2.18 0.78 -23.95
CA VAL A 195 3.54 0.99 -24.42
C VAL A 195 4.48 0.68 -23.23
N ASP A 196 5.06 -0.49 -23.21
CA ASP A 196 5.88 -0.98 -22.09
C ASP A 196 7.32 -0.49 -22.20
N CYS A 197 7.51 0.81 -22.39
CA CYS A 197 8.82 1.44 -22.44
C CYS A 197 8.73 2.90 -21.96
N SER A 198 9.51 3.23 -20.95
CA SER A 198 9.62 4.60 -20.38
C SER A 198 10.86 5.35 -20.89
N ASN A 199 11.63 4.79 -21.81
CA ASN A 199 12.82 5.44 -22.32
C ASN A 199 12.47 6.69 -23.13
N LYS A 200 13.17 7.80 -22.85
CA LYS A 200 12.97 9.12 -23.47
C LYS A 200 14.09 9.48 -24.46
N ASP A 201 15.07 8.59 -24.64
CA ASP A 201 16.16 8.82 -25.56
C ASP A 201 15.71 8.56 -27.01
N LYS A 202 16.47 9.05 -27.99
CA LYS A 202 16.15 8.84 -29.40
C LYS A 202 16.40 7.39 -29.82
N GLY A 203 15.60 6.87 -30.74
CA GLY A 203 15.61 5.47 -31.19
C GLY A 203 17.00 4.83 -31.38
N PRO A 204 17.96 5.44 -32.13
CA PRO A 204 19.30 4.85 -32.29
C PRO A 204 20.11 4.71 -30.99
N ALA A 205 19.84 5.50 -29.96
CA ALA A 205 20.48 5.37 -28.67
C ALA A 205 19.79 4.27 -27.84
N VAL A 206 18.48 4.15 -27.93
CA VAL A 206 17.67 3.20 -27.18
C VAL A 206 17.95 1.75 -27.64
N THR A 207 18.03 1.51 -28.94
CA THR A 207 18.34 0.18 -29.51
C THR A 207 19.73 -0.33 -29.14
N LYS A 208 20.67 0.56 -28.78
CA LYS A 208 22.00 0.15 -28.30
C LYS A 208 21.97 -0.39 -26.87
N VAL A 209 20.98 0.02 -26.07
CA VAL A 209 20.92 -0.33 -24.63
C VAL A 209 19.86 -1.36 -24.29
N CYS A 210 18.86 -1.58 -25.18
CA CYS A 210 17.78 -2.54 -24.94
C CYS A 210 17.23 -3.08 -26.25
N ASP A 211 17.18 -4.41 -26.39
CA ASP A 211 16.68 -5.07 -27.61
C ASP A 211 15.14 -5.02 -27.70
N ASN A 212 14.44 -4.88 -26.57
CA ASN A 212 12.97 -4.70 -26.50
C ASN A 212 12.57 -3.21 -26.44
N SER A 213 13.40 -2.32 -26.97
CA SER A 213 13.11 -0.88 -26.92
C SER A 213 11.99 -0.47 -27.85
N CYS A 214 11.20 0.52 -27.43
CA CYS A 214 10.31 1.25 -28.31
C CYS A 214 11.13 2.29 -29.12
N ILE A 215 10.92 2.33 -30.44
CA ILE A 215 11.63 3.21 -31.38
C ILE A 215 10.71 4.37 -31.78
#